data_6bc98cd6c861ea0956f72db2240caa78
#
_entry.id   6bc98cd6c861ea0956f72db2240caa78
#
_cell.length_a   1.000
_cell.length_b   1.000
_cell.length_c   1.000
_cell.angle_alpha   90.00
_cell.angle_beta   90.00
_cell.angle_gamma   90.00
#
_symmetry.space_group_name_H-M   'P 1'
#
loop_
_entity.id
_entity.type
_entity.pdbx_description
1 polymer ?
#
loop_
_entity_poly.entity_id
_entity_poly.type
_entity_poly.pdbx_seq_one_letter_code
_entity_poly.pdbx_strand_id
1 'polypeptide(L)'
;MNSRTIVISAVNLTSGGPLTILQECLGYLNSSPLLATYEVIALVHDRKLADFPHIRYIELPRSKKHWINRLYYEYVYFRRLSHQLKPYLWLSLHDTTPNVRAHRRAVYMHNSIIFGSVRLRDWKFDKTYILFTLFYKYLYRINIRKNDFYIVQQNWFKESIGRTFRIDLDKVVVARPVNCSQTNLSAAPSIYRPCRTFFFPSLSRPFKNFEVVCQAVEILNGRTAKDFKVVLTIDGTESKYSTWVYNRYKHVRHIEFTGLLDKKQMNEYYAATDCLLFPSRLETWGLPISEFARYARPMILADKDYAREAAEGCARVAFFTPDDPNRLSSLMQNAIEGDFKDFTPVCRIPIQEPYAKNYQELFDILLE
;
A
#
# COMPACT_ATOMS: atom_id res chain seq x y z
N MET A 1 35.68 19.65 -4.42
CA MET A 1 35.31 18.82 -3.24
C MET A 1 34.74 17.51 -3.76
N ASN A 2 35.22 16.35 -3.29
CA ASN A 2 34.58 15.08 -3.67
C ASN A 2 33.17 15.07 -3.12
N SER A 3 32.17 15.16 -3.98
CA SER A 3 30.75 15.04 -3.57
C SER A 3 30.53 13.65 -2.95
N ARG A 4 29.81 13.60 -1.83
CA ARG A 4 29.37 12.32 -1.26
C ARG A 4 28.31 11.72 -2.16
N THR A 5 28.14 10.42 -2.15
CA THR A 5 27.17 9.74 -3.04
C THR A 5 25.97 9.20 -2.25
N ILE A 6 24.77 9.47 -2.74
CA ILE A 6 23.52 8.81 -2.32
C ILE A 6 23.13 7.83 -3.41
N VAL A 7 22.94 6.56 -3.05
CA VAL A 7 22.45 5.52 -3.97
C VAL A 7 21.01 5.15 -3.61
N ILE A 8 20.11 5.27 -4.57
CA ILE A 8 18.71 4.84 -4.48
C ILE A 8 18.55 3.55 -5.29
N SER A 9 18.30 2.44 -4.62
CA SER A 9 18.11 1.14 -5.28
C SER A 9 16.63 0.82 -5.43
N ALA A 10 16.16 0.72 -6.69
CA ALA A 10 14.74 0.55 -7.03
C ALA A 10 14.50 -0.37 -8.24
N VAL A 11 15.36 -1.36 -8.43
CA VAL A 11 15.42 -2.21 -9.65
C VAL A 11 14.17 -3.02 -9.96
N ASN A 12 13.22 -3.14 -9.05
CA ASN A 12 11.97 -3.88 -9.23
C ASN A 12 10.70 -3.02 -9.12
N LEU A 13 10.83 -1.71 -8.92
CA LEU A 13 9.71 -0.78 -8.80
C LEU A 13 9.29 -0.29 -10.18
N THR A 14 8.36 -1.00 -10.83
CA THR A 14 7.99 -0.73 -12.24
C THR A 14 6.52 -0.41 -12.44
N SER A 15 5.68 -0.52 -11.40
CA SER A 15 4.24 -0.25 -11.50
C SER A 15 3.59 -0.06 -10.12
N GLY A 16 2.39 0.55 -10.11
CA GLY A 16 1.57 0.73 -8.90
C GLY A 16 2.19 1.63 -7.84
N GLY A 17 1.75 1.48 -6.60
CA GLY A 17 2.23 2.27 -5.46
C GLY A 17 3.76 2.31 -5.28
N PRO A 18 4.48 1.19 -5.43
CA PRO A 18 5.94 1.20 -5.40
C PRO A 18 6.60 2.13 -6.43
N LEU A 19 6.08 2.19 -7.65
CA LEU A 19 6.60 3.13 -8.67
C LEU A 19 6.35 4.58 -8.26
N THR A 20 5.21 4.89 -7.67
CA THR A 20 4.90 6.23 -7.15
C THR A 20 5.92 6.65 -6.08
N ILE A 21 6.28 5.75 -5.16
CA ILE A 21 7.32 6.01 -4.13
C ILE A 21 8.67 6.35 -4.79
N LEU A 22 9.07 5.61 -5.84
CA LEU A 22 10.29 5.91 -6.58
C LEU A 22 10.24 7.30 -7.23
N GLN A 23 9.14 7.62 -7.92
CA GLN A 23 8.95 8.90 -8.61
C GLN A 23 8.96 10.07 -7.63
N GLU A 24 8.27 9.96 -6.51
CA GLU A 24 8.24 10.98 -5.46
C GLU A 24 9.62 11.17 -4.81
N CYS A 25 10.31 10.08 -4.48
CA CYS A 25 11.65 10.11 -3.88
C CYS A 25 12.67 10.79 -4.82
N LEU A 26 12.73 10.36 -6.08
CA LEU A 26 13.66 10.95 -7.05
C LEU A 26 13.25 12.38 -7.44
N GLY A 27 11.96 12.67 -7.52
CA GLY A 27 11.45 14.02 -7.77
C GLY A 27 11.87 15.00 -6.69
N TYR A 28 11.76 14.62 -5.42
CA TYR A 28 12.29 15.41 -4.30
C TYR A 28 13.80 15.60 -4.42
N LEU A 29 14.56 14.54 -4.60
CA LEU A 29 16.04 14.60 -4.69
C LEU A 29 16.49 15.49 -5.85
N ASN A 30 15.81 15.43 -7.00
CA ASN A 30 16.14 16.22 -8.18
C ASN A 30 16.05 17.75 -7.98
N SER A 31 15.21 18.19 -7.05
CA SER A 31 15.03 19.62 -6.69
C SER A 31 15.57 20.00 -5.32
N SER A 32 16.19 19.03 -4.63
CA SER A 32 16.67 19.21 -3.26
C SER A 32 18.00 19.98 -3.19
N PRO A 33 18.21 20.80 -2.15
CA PRO A 33 19.52 21.40 -1.87
C PRO A 33 20.62 20.35 -1.59
N LEU A 34 20.26 19.10 -1.35
CA LEU A 34 21.22 18.00 -1.17
C LEU A 34 22.13 17.81 -2.39
N LEU A 35 21.68 18.18 -3.60
CA LEU A 35 22.50 18.11 -4.83
C LEU A 35 23.75 18.98 -4.79
N ALA A 36 23.81 19.99 -3.93
CA ALA A 36 25.02 20.78 -3.73
C ALA A 36 26.16 19.99 -3.03
N THR A 37 25.79 18.96 -2.26
CA THR A 37 26.74 18.17 -1.45
C THR A 37 26.84 16.72 -1.91
N TYR A 38 25.77 16.17 -2.51
CA TYR A 38 25.66 14.77 -2.86
C TYR A 38 25.42 14.55 -4.36
N GLU A 39 26.15 13.60 -4.96
CA GLU A 39 25.77 12.99 -6.23
C GLU A 39 24.69 11.93 -5.97
N VAL A 40 23.54 12.01 -6.65
CA VAL A 40 22.48 11.02 -6.52
C VAL A 40 22.52 10.03 -7.67
N ILE A 41 22.63 8.74 -7.35
CA ILE A 41 22.67 7.63 -8.30
C ILE A 41 21.45 6.74 -8.09
N ALA A 42 20.59 6.60 -9.10
CA ALA A 42 19.43 5.71 -9.07
C ALA A 42 19.71 4.41 -9.83
N LEU A 43 19.55 3.27 -9.15
CA LEU A 43 19.60 1.94 -9.75
C LEU A 43 18.16 1.52 -10.10
N VAL A 44 17.83 1.52 -11.38
CA VAL A 44 16.47 1.29 -11.86
C VAL A 44 16.39 0.16 -12.89
N HIS A 45 15.21 -0.36 -13.13
CA HIS A 45 14.98 -1.30 -14.22
C HIS A 45 15.08 -0.60 -15.59
N ASP A 46 14.40 0.54 -15.71
CA ASP A 46 14.34 1.40 -16.90
C ASP A 46 14.23 2.86 -16.43
N ARG A 47 15.10 3.74 -16.93
CA ARG A 47 15.12 5.17 -16.63
C ARG A 47 13.78 5.86 -16.96
N LYS A 48 13.12 5.44 -18.03
CA LYS A 48 11.84 6.04 -18.48
C LYS A 48 10.73 6.00 -17.42
N LEU A 49 10.84 5.14 -16.42
CA LEU A 49 9.87 5.04 -15.33
C LEU A 49 9.90 6.25 -14.38
N ALA A 50 11.07 6.90 -14.25
CA ALA A 50 11.29 8.06 -13.39
C ALA A 50 12.51 8.83 -13.87
N ASP A 51 12.38 9.60 -14.93
CA ASP A 51 13.49 10.34 -15.58
C ASP A 51 13.57 11.78 -15.06
N PHE A 52 14.67 12.10 -14.35
CA PHE A 52 14.94 13.40 -13.77
C PHE A 52 16.36 13.87 -14.15
N PRO A 53 16.54 15.15 -14.56
CA PRO A 53 17.76 15.63 -15.19
C PRO A 53 19.02 15.63 -14.30
N HIS A 54 18.84 15.83 -12.98
CA HIS A 54 19.96 15.90 -12.04
C HIS A 54 20.27 14.57 -11.33
N ILE A 55 19.67 13.48 -11.77
CA ILE A 55 19.89 12.14 -11.23
C ILE A 55 20.72 11.32 -12.23
N ARG A 56 21.78 10.70 -11.74
CA ARG A 56 22.56 9.73 -12.52
C ARG A 56 21.90 8.35 -12.46
N TYR A 57 21.70 7.69 -13.59
CA TYR A 57 21.05 6.40 -13.67
C TYR A 57 22.02 5.27 -13.99
N ILE A 58 21.80 4.12 -13.35
CA ILE A 58 22.37 2.82 -13.74
C ILE A 58 21.19 1.90 -14.00
N GLU A 59 20.96 1.59 -15.27
CA GLU A 59 19.85 0.74 -15.70
C GLU A 59 20.23 -0.74 -15.62
N LEU A 60 19.34 -1.52 -15.04
CA LEU A 60 19.54 -2.95 -14.81
C LEU A 60 18.34 -3.77 -15.35
N PRO A 61 18.12 -3.81 -16.68
CA PRO A 61 16.92 -4.37 -17.32
C PRO A 61 16.80 -5.89 -17.11
N ARG A 62 17.89 -6.58 -16.76
CA ARG A 62 17.86 -8.02 -16.46
C ARG A 62 17.42 -8.35 -15.04
N SER A 63 17.30 -7.36 -14.13
CA SER A 63 16.98 -7.57 -12.70
C SER A 63 15.63 -8.25 -12.48
N LYS A 64 14.65 -8.04 -13.37
CA LYS A 64 13.29 -8.61 -13.30
C LYS A 64 13.06 -9.87 -14.11
N LYS A 65 13.99 -10.28 -14.98
CA LYS A 65 13.76 -11.43 -15.86
C LYS A 65 13.50 -12.74 -15.08
N HIS A 66 14.26 -12.95 -14.00
CA HIS A 66 14.14 -14.12 -13.13
C HIS A 66 14.49 -13.77 -11.68
N TRP A 67 13.94 -14.50 -10.73
CA TRP A 67 14.24 -14.34 -9.30
C TRP A 67 15.74 -14.45 -8.98
N ILE A 68 16.43 -15.38 -9.63
CA ILE A 68 17.87 -15.58 -9.47
C ILE A 68 18.64 -14.31 -9.86
N ASN A 69 18.23 -13.62 -10.93
CA ASN A 69 18.87 -12.36 -11.33
C ASN A 69 18.74 -11.30 -10.24
N ARG A 70 17.55 -11.18 -9.63
CA ARG A 70 17.35 -10.25 -8.51
C ARG A 70 18.31 -10.55 -7.36
N LEU A 71 18.38 -11.83 -6.93
CA LEU A 71 19.30 -12.24 -5.87
C LEU A 71 20.76 -11.97 -6.24
N TYR A 72 21.17 -12.24 -7.49
CA TYR A 72 22.51 -11.92 -7.97
C TYR A 72 22.79 -10.42 -7.87
N TYR A 73 21.88 -9.54 -8.34
CA TYR A 73 22.07 -8.10 -8.24
C TYR A 73 22.17 -7.65 -6.79
N GLU A 74 21.24 -8.04 -5.92
CA GLU A 74 21.19 -7.58 -4.54
C GLU A 74 22.37 -8.10 -3.68
N TYR A 75 22.83 -9.33 -3.88
CA TYR A 75 23.81 -9.94 -2.97
C TYR A 75 25.24 -10.02 -3.54
N VAL A 76 25.40 -9.95 -4.86
CA VAL A 76 26.72 -10.05 -5.52
C VAL A 76 27.09 -8.74 -6.22
N TYR A 77 26.26 -8.29 -7.17
CA TYR A 77 26.58 -7.11 -7.99
C TYR A 77 26.62 -5.83 -7.17
N PHE A 78 25.62 -5.58 -6.31
CA PHE A 78 25.57 -4.37 -5.48
C PHE A 78 26.71 -4.32 -4.46
N ARG A 79 27.21 -5.46 -4.01
CA ARG A 79 28.42 -5.48 -3.17
C ARG A 79 29.63 -4.89 -3.92
N ARG A 80 29.86 -5.32 -5.16
CA ARG A 80 30.96 -4.80 -6.00
C ARG A 80 30.75 -3.33 -6.32
N LEU A 81 29.55 -2.97 -6.74
CA LEU A 81 29.18 -1.59 -7.08
C LEU A 81 29.36 -0.64 -5.88
N SER A 82 28.93 -1.04 -4.69
CA SER A 82 29.07 -0.23 -3.48
C SER A 82 30.53 -0.02 -3.06
N HIS A 83 31.44 -0.95 -3.37
CA HIS A 83 32.89 -0.75 -3.17
C HIS A 83 33.48 0.29 -4.12
N GLN A 84 32.95 0.38 -5.34
CA GLN A 84 33.40 1.36 -6.33
C GLN A 84 32.85 2.75 -6.03
N LEU A 85 31.55 2.84 -5.72
CA LEU A 85 30.86 4.10 -5.49
C LEU A 85 31.10 4.70 -4.10
N LYS A 86 31.44 3.88 -3.10
CA LYS A 86 31.64 4.27 -1.69
C LYS A 86 30.54 5.19 -1.17
N PRO A 87 29.24 4.80 -1.29
CA PRO A 87 28.15 5.70 -0.99
C PRO A 87 28.12 6.10 0.49
N TYR A 88 27.75 7.35 0.73
CA TYR A 88 27.42 7.81 2.07
C TYR A 88 26.11 7.17 2.54
N LEU A 89 25.06 7.26 1.72
CA LEU A 89 23.78 6.58 1.96
C LEU A 89 23.46 5.59 0.85
N TRP A 90 23.07 4.38 1.23
CA TRP A 90 22.41 3.41 0.36
C TRP A 90 20.99 3.21 0.83
N LEU A 91 20.02 3.72 0.07
CA LEU A 91 18.58 3.55 0.33
C LEU A 91 18.00 2.50 -0.62
N SER A 92 17.55 1.39 -0.07
CA SER A 92 16.82 0.34 -0.80
C SER A 92 15.32 0.58 -0.74
N LEU A 93 14.67 0.85 -1.86
CA LEU A 93 13.22 1.09 -1.94
C LEU A 93 12.42 -0.21 -2.18
N HIS A 94 12.98 -1.39 -1.96
CA HIS A 94 12.37 -2.65 -2.39
C HIS A 94 12.37 -3.75 -1.32
N ASP A 95 12.10 -3.40 -0.07
CA ASP A 95 11.86 -4.28 1.08
C ASP A 95 13.04 -5.12 1.57
N THR A 96 13.96 -5.51 0.71
CA THR A 96 15.10 -6.36 1.05
C THR A 96 16.36 -5.55 1.32
N THR A 97 17.22 -6.07 2.19
CA THR A 97 18.52 -5.46 2.49
C THR A 97 19.60 -6.09 1.63
N PRO A 98 20.13 -5.38 0.62
CA PRO A 98 21.18 -5.91 -0.23
C PRO A 98 22.50 -6.00 0.53
N ASN A 99 23.41 -6.80 -0.02
CA ASN A 99 24.76 -6.89 0.52
C ASN A 99 25.62 -5.75 -0.02
N VAL A 100 25.66 -4.62 0.69
CA VAL A 100 26.35 -3.40 0.28
C VAL A 100 27.27 -2.87 1.37
N ARG A 101 28.26 -2.06 0.97
CA ARG A 101 29.04 -1.21 1.85
C ARG A 101 28.67 0.25 1.64
N ALA A 102 28.17 0.89 2.66
CA ALA A 102 27.84 2.30 2.70
C ALA A 102 28.11 2.83 4.10
N HIS A 103 28.23 4.16 4.25
CA HIS A 103 28.37 4.77 5.56
C HIS A 103 27.04 4.64 6.33
N ARG A 104 25.92 4.87 5.65
CA ARG A 104 24.54 4.65 6.15
C ARG A 104 23.78 3.73 5.21
N ARG A 105 22.94 2.86 5.75
CA ARG A 105 22.08 1.92 5.02
C ARG A 105 20.67 2.02 5.50
N ALA A 106 19.77 2.23 4.58
CA ALA A 106 18.33 2.30 4.86
C ALA A 106 17.54 1.39 3.91
N VAL A 107 16.43 0.86 4.41
CA VAL A 107 15.48 0.06 3.62
C VAL A 107 14.07 0.61 3.80
N TYR A 108 13.38 0.85 2.69
CA TYR A 108 11.96 1.19 2.66
C TYR A 108 11.15 -0.09 2.51
N MET A 109 10.32 -0.39 3.51
CA MET A 109 9.51 -1.60 3.59
C MET A 109 8.05 -1.23 3.34
N HIS A 110 7.54 -1.63 2.19
CA HIS A 110 6.17 -1.31 1.74
C HIS A 110 5.34 -2.55 1.40
N ASN A 111 5.88 -3.76 1.62
CA ASN A 111 5.18 -5.01 1.31
C ASN A 111 4.82 -5.77 2.59
N SER A 112 3.56 -5.68 2.98
CA SER A 112 3.02 -6.33 4.17
C SER A 112 2.76 -7.83 4.03
N ILE A 113 3.04 -8.43 2.86
CA ILE A 113 2.68 -9.83 2.54
C ILE A 113 3.20 -10.85 3.57
N ILE A 114 4.34 -10.54 4.21
CA ILE A 114 4.96 -11.39 5.24
C ILE A 114 4.11 -11.52 6.51
N PHE A 115 3.13 -10.62 6.72
CA PHE A 115 2.17 -10.63 7.81
C PHE A 115 0.79 -11.17 7.38
N GLY A 116 0.67 -11.58 6.11
CA GLY A 116 -0.55 -12.16 5.58
C GLY A 116 -0.86 -13.53 6.17
N SER A 117 -2.13 -13.89 6.15
CA SER A 117 -2.61 -15.24 6.45
C SER A 117 -2.92 -15.98 5.14
N VAL A 118 -2.51 -17.23 5.06
CA VAL A 118 -2.76 -18.09 3.92
C VAL A 118 -3.97 -18.98 4.22
N ARG A 119 -4.91 -19.04 3.29
CA ARG A 119 -6.04 -19.97 3.32
C ARG A 119 -5.78 -21.13 2.37
N LEU A 120 -6.25 -22.33 2.71
CA LEU A 120 -6.09 -23.51 1.87
C LEU A 120 -6.61 -23.31 0.44
N ARG A 121 -7.70 -22.56 0.28
CA ARG A 121 -8.28 -22.25 -1.03
C ARG A 121 -7.39 -21.34 -1.92
N ASP A 122 -6.52 -20.53 -1.31
CA ASP A 122 -5.69 -19.57 -2.04
C ASP A 122 -4.68 -20.28 -2.95
N TRP A 123 -4.34 -21.55 -2.64
CA TRP A 123 -3.51 -22.41 -3.49
C TRP A 123 -4.05 -22.58 -4.92
N LYS A 124 -5.37 -22.49 -5.08
CA LYS A 124 -6.02 -22.58 -6.39
C LYS A 124 -5.82 -21.32 -7.23
N PHE A 125 -5.64 -20.18 -6.57
CA PHE A 125 -5.66 -18.86 -7.20
C PHE A 125 -4.26 -18.28 -7.41
N ASP A 126 -3.43 -18.26 -6.37
CA ASP A 126 -2.13 -17.57 -6.41
C ASP A 126 -1.09 -18.31 -5.55
N LYS A 127 -0.44 -19.29 -6.18
CA LYS A 127 0.66 -20.03 -5.53
C LYS A 127 1.83 -19.12 -5.15
N THR A 128 2.08 -18.10 -5.97
CA THR A 128 3.16 -17.14 -5.74
C THR A 128 2.89 -16.35 -4.47
N TYR A 129 1.67 -15.83 -4.28
CA TYR A 129 1.25 -15.17 -3.05
C TYR A 129 1.52 -16.04 -1.82
N ILE A 130 1.16 -17.32 -1.87
CA ILE A 130 1.35 -18.25 -0.74
C ILE A 130 2.82 -18.45 -0.43
N LEU A 131 3.64 -18.74 -1.46
CA LEU A 131 5.08 -18.90 -1.27
C LEU A 131 5.71 -17.63 -0.69
N PHE A 132 5.31 -16.45 -1.18
CA PHE A 132 5.77 -15.18 -0.60
C PHE A 132 5.34 -15.03 0.85
N THR A 133 4.07 -15.28 1.19
CA THR A 133 3.58 -15.16 2.57
C THR A 133 4.33 -16.09 3.53
N LEU A 134 4.63 -17.32 3.11
CA LEU A 134 5.29 -18.30 3.95
C LEU A 134 6.81 -18.09 4.05
N PHE A 135 7.46 -17.74 2.95
CA PHE A 135 8.91 -17.80 2.84
C PHE A 135 9.60 -16.42 2.73
N TYR A 136 8.91 -15.37 2.32
CA TYR A 136 9.53 -14.06 2.09
C TYR A 136 10.11 -13.43 3.36
N LYS A 137 9.55 -13.75 4.53
CA LYS A 137 10.12 -13.34 5.83
C LYS A 137 11.56 -13.83 6.05
N TYR A 138 11.92 -14.97 5.47
CA TYR A 138 13.30 -15.47 5.58
C TYR A 138 14.26 -14.68 4.67
N LEU A 139 13.78 -14.24 3.49
CA LEU A 139 14.53 -13.35 2.65
C LEU A 139 14.75 -11.98 3.32
N TYR A 140 13.74 -11.43 3.99
CA TYR A 140 13.88 -10.21 4.79
C TYR A 140 14.92 -10.33 5.91
N ARG A 141 15.07 -11.50 6.52
CA ARG A 141 16.08 -11.72 7.57
C ARG A 141 17.51 -11.57 7.07
N ILE A 142 17.75 -11.75 5.75
CA ILE A 142 19.09 -11.63 5.19
C ILE A 142 19.54 -10.17 5.29
N ASN A 143 20.65 -9.95 6.01
CA ASN A 143 21.25 -8.64 6.23
C ASN A 143 20.38 -7.59 6.94
N ILE A 144 19.13 -7.87 7.31
CA ILE A 144 18.21 -6.87 7.84
C ILE A 144 18.83 -6.06 8.99
N ARG A 145 19.54 -6.71 9.90
CA ARG A 145 20.19 -6.05 11.05
C ARG A 145 21.39 -5.17 10.69
N LYS A 146 21.80 -5.15 9.41
CA LYS A 146 22.87 -4.28 8.94
C LYS A 146 22.38 -2.89 8.53
N ASN A 147 21.08 -2.66 8.49
CA ASN A 147 20.54 -1.34 8.25
C ASN A 147 20.66 -0.45 9.50
N ASP A 148 20.94 0.81 9.24
CA ASP A 148 20.93 1.85 10.24
C ASP A 148 19.49 2.36 10.43
N PHE A 149 18.67 2.39 9.34
CA PHE A 149 17.29 2.81 9.36
C PHE A 149 16.38 1.88 8.56
N TYR A 150 15.12 1.81 9.00
CA TYR A 150 14.01 1.14 8.33
C TYR A 150 12.91 2.16 8.12
N ILE A 151 12.33 2.24 6.93
CA ILE A 151 11.27 3.19 6.64
C ILE A 151 9.99 2.40 6.40
N VAL A 152 8.93 2.78 7.09
CA VAL A 152 7.60 2.18 6.98
C VAL A 152 6.53 3.26 6.88
N GLN A 153 5.32 2.89 6.45
CA GLN A 153 4.26 3.87 6.24
C GLN A 153 3.34 4.06 7.44
N GLN A 154 3.25 3.08 8.35
CA GLN A 154 2.28 3.07 9.47
C GLN A 154 2.89 2.50 10.75
N ASN A 155 2.32 2.90 11.91
CA ASN A 155 2.73 2.44 13.23
C ASN A 155 2.59 0.91 13.38
N TRP A 156 1.46 0.34 12.90
CA TRP A 156 1.25 -1.10 12.99
C TRP A 156 2.36 -1.89 12.28
N PHE A 157 2.86 -1.36 11.16
CA PHE A 157 3.93 -2.00 10.40
C PHE A 157 5.27 -1.86 11.12
N LYS A 158 5.55 -0.68 11.72
CA LYS A 158 6.70 -0.43 12.60
C LYS A 158 6.76 -1.47 13.71
N GLU A 159 5.68 -1.64 14.46
CA GLU A 159 5.60 -2.61 15.54
C GLU A 159 5.75 -4.06 15.05
N SER A 160 5.12 -4.38 13.91
CA SER A 160 5.16 -5.73 13.35
C SER A 160 6.56 -6.14 12.89
N ILE A 161 7.33 -5.25 12.24
CA ILE A 161 8.72 -5.54 11.85
C ILE A 161 9.63 -5.56 13.06
N GLY A 162 9.47 -4.65 14.02
CA GLY A 162 10.23 -4.61 15.26
C GLY A 162 10.12 -5.94 16.01
N ARG A 163 8.89 -6.43 16.19
CA ARG A 163 8.60 -7.71 16.86
C ARG A 163 9.13 -8.92 16.09
N THR A 164 8.90 -8.95 14.75
CA THR A 164 9.24 -10.12 13.91
C THR A 164 10.74 -10.28 13.71
N PHE A 165 11.47 -9.19 13.56
CA PHE A 165 12.89 -9.21 13.24
C PHE A 165 13.78 -8.79 14.40
N ARG A 166 13.19 -8.45 15.56
CA ARG A 166 13.88 -7.91 16.74
C ARG A 166 14.71 -6.68 16.39
N ILE A 167 14.07 -5.73 15.72
CA ILE A 167 14.64 -4.44 15.33
C ILE A 167 14.29 -3.43 16.42
N ASP A 168 15.24 -2.59 16.74
CA ASP A 168 15.04 -1.43 17.59
C ASP A 168 14.09 -0.43 16.92
N LEU A 169 13.02 -0.06 17.61
CA LEU A 169 11.99 0.83 17.08
C LEU A 169 12.50 2.25 16.84
N ASP A 170 13.54 2.68 17.54
CA ASP A 170 14.17 4.00 17.32
C ASP A 170 14.87 4.10 15.95
N LYS A 171 15.14 2.96 15.31
CA LYS A 171 15.67 2.88 13.94
C LYS A 171 14.59 2.80 12.87
N VAL A 172 13.33 2.68 13.28
CA VAL A 172 12.20 2.53 12.35
C VAL A 172 11.47 3.86 12.19
N VAL A 173 11.73 4.52 11.09
CA VAL A 173 11.11 5.80 10.74
C VAL A 173 9.75 5.57 10.11
N VAL A 174 8.72 6.19 10.66
CA VAL A 174 7.39 6.21 10.01
C VAL A 174 7.40 7.35 8.99
N ALA A 175 7.12 7.04 7.72
CA ALA A 175 7.02 8.02 6.64
C ALA A 175 5.75 7.73 5.82
N ARG A 176 4.70 8.49 6.08
CA ARG A 176 3.39 8.35 5.41
C ARG A 176 3.47 8.80 3.95
N PRO A 177 2.68 8.23 3.03
CA PRO A 177 2.62 8.71 1.65
C PRO A 177 2.24 10.20 1.60
N VAL A 178 2.95 10.99 0.81
CA VAL A 178 2.83 12.47 0.78
C VAL A 178 1.39 12.93 0.53
N ASN A 179 0.69 12.28 -0.39
CA ASN A 179 -0.70 12.62 -0.75
C ASN A 179 -1.73 12.29 0.35
N CYS A 180 -1.34 11.57 1.40
CA CYS A 180 -2.21 11.18 2.51
C CYS A 180 -2.00 12.06 3.74
N SER A 181 -0.87 12.77 3.85
CA SER A 181 -0.51 13.56 5.03
C SER A 181 -1.27 14.90 5.11
N GLN A 182 -1.91 15.35 4.04
CA GLN A 182 -2.56 16.67 3.93
C GLN A 182 -4.06 16.60 3.61
N THR A 183 -4.74 15.50 3.93
CA THR A 183 -6.21 15.55 3.82
C THR A 183 -6.74 16.53 4.86
N ASN A 184 -6.94 17.79 4.42
CA ASN A 184 -7.93 18.67 5.04
C ASN A 184 -9.26 17.92 4.88
N LEU A 185 -9.60 17.13 5.89
CA LEU A 185 -10.88 16.42 5.92
C LEU A 185 -11.95 17.51 5.83
N SER A 186 -12.75 17.48 4.76
CA SER A 186 -13.90 18.36 4.66
C SER A 186 -14.76 18.18 5.91
N ALA A 187 -15.30 19.27 6.44
CA ALA A 187 -16.20 19.17 7.58
C ALA A 187 -17.30 18.15 7.25
N ALA A 188 -17.51 17.19 8.16
CA ALA A 188 -18.52 16.18 7.96
C ALA A 188 -19.90 16.86 7.80
N PRO A 189 -20.70 16.48 6.78
CA PRO A 189 -22.02 17.04 6.62
C PRO A 189 -22.87 16.74 7.86
N SER A 190 -23.71 17.70 8.26
CA SER A 190 -24.62 17.53 9.40
C SER A 190 -25.65 16.45 9.19
N ILE A 191 -26.02 16.15 7.93
CA ILE A 191 -27.00 15.14 7.55
C ILE A 191 -26.39 14.26 6.46
N TYR A 192 -26.38 12.94 6.71
CA TYR A 192 -26.02 11.94 5.72
C TYR A 192 -27.24 11.40 5.02
N ARG A 193 -27.18 11.31 3.69
CA ARG A 193 -28.25 10.69 2.89
C ARG A 193 -28.13 9.17 2.93
N PRO A 194 -29.26 8.44 2.79
CA PRO A 194 -29.22 7.00 2.56
C PRO A 194 -28.29 6.64 1.39
N CYS A 195 -27.42 5.66 1.59
CA CYS A 195 -26.47 5.23 0.57
C CYS A 195 -27.17 4.41 -0.52
N ARG A 196 -26.83 4.68 -1.78
CA ARG A 196 -27.31 3.92 -2.96
C ARG A 196 -26.16 3.31 -3.74
N THR A 197 -24.99 3.93 -3.71
CA THR A 197 -23.82 3.47 -4.45
C THR A 197 -22.68 3.14 -3.48
N PHE A 198 -22.27 1.87 -3.53
CA PHE A 198 -21.11 1.36 -2.82
C PHE A 198 -19.98 1.08 -3.80
N PHE A 199 -18.74 1.36 -3.43
CA PHE A 199 -17.59 1.16 -4.30
C PHE A 199 -16.46 0.46 -3.57
N PHE A 200 -15.90 -0.57 -4.20
CA PHE A 200 -14.69 -1.25 -3.73
C PHE A 200 -13.61 -1.25 -4.81
N PRO A 201 -12.73 -0.24 -4.80
CA PRO A 201 -11.58 -0.18 -5.71
C PRO A 201 -10.44 -1.04 -5.21
N SER A 202 -10.05 -2.03 -5.99
CA SER A 202 -8.87 -2.83 -5.67
C SER A 202 -8.38 -3.68 -6.83
N LEU A 203 -7.10 -4.04 -6.79
CA LEU A 203 -6.54 -5.04 -7.70
C LEU A 203 -7.01 -6.44 -7.29
N SER A 204 -7.12 -7.34 -8.26
CA SER A 204 -7.53 -8.73 -8.04
C SER A 204 -6.47 -9.56 -7.31
N ARG A 205 -6.61 -9.69 -5.98
CA ARG A 205 -5.78 -10.55 -5.14
C ARG A 205 -6.66 -11.24 -4.08
N PRO A 206 -6.37 -12.50 -3.67
CA PRO A 206 -7.20 -13.22 -2.70
C PRO A 206 -7.35 -12.50 -1.36
N PHE A 207 -6.32 -11.82 -0.87
CA PHE A 207 -6.37 -11.06 0.38
C PHE A 207 -7.20 -9.78 0.29
N LYS A 208 -7.57 -9.31 -0.90
CA LYS A 208 -8.48 -8.17 -1.10
C LYS A 208 -9.93 -8.53 -0.80
N ASN A 209 -10.30 -9.82 -0.85
CA ASN A 209 -11.54 -10.33 -0.29
C ASN A 209 -12.82 -9.86 -1.01
N PHE A 210 -12.80 -9.85 -2.34
CA PHE A 210 -13.99 -9.51 -3.14
C PHE A 210 -15.18 -10.41 -2.84
N GLU A 211 -14.92 -11.68 -2.54
CA GLU A 211 -15.98 -12.65 -2.27
C GLU A 211 -16.85 -12.29 -1.06
N VAL A 212 -16.31 -11.65 -0.01
CA VAL A 212 -17.13 -11.27 1.15
C VAL A 212 -18.13 -10.18 0.80
N VAL A 213 -17.76 -9.27 -0.11
CA VAL A 213 -18.67 -8.24 -0.61
C VAL A 213 -19.80 -8.89 -1.43
N CYS A 214 -19.43 -9.81 -2.34
CA CYS A 214 -20.44 -10.52 -3.14
C CYS A 214 -21.40 -11.31 -2.26
N GLN A 215 -20.91 -12.03 -1.27
CA GLN A 215 -21.73 -12.77 -0.29
C GLN A 215 -22.65 -11.83 0.52
N ALA A 216 -22.11 -10.68 0.94
CA ALA A 216 -22.93 -9.69 1.66
C ALA A 216 -24.06 -9.13 0.80
N VAL A 217 -23.83 -8.93 -0.51
CA VAL A 217 -24.87 -8.50 -1.46
C VAL A 217 -25.92 -9.59 -1.68
N GLU A 218 -25.52 -10.87 -1.80
CA GLU A 218 -26.47 -11.99 -1.89
C GLU A 218 -27.39 -12.02 -0.67
N ILE A 219 -26.84 -11.87 0.54
CA ILE A 219 -27.63 -11.80 1.78
C ILE A 219 -28.56 -10.58 1.77
N LEU A 220 -28.04 -9.43 1.35
CA LEU A 220 -28.78 -8.16 1.35
C LEU A 220 -29.94 -8.18 0.37
N ASN A 221 -29.80 -8.82 -0.79
CA ASN A 221 -30.88 -9.01 -1.77
C ASN A 221 -32.10 -9.74 -1.19
N GLY A 222 -31.91 -10.57 -0.18
CA GLY A 222 -33.02 -11.23 0.55
C GLY A 222 -33.58 -10.40 1.69
N ARG A 223 -32.98 -9.26 2.05
CA ARG A 223 -33.34 -8.45 3.23
C ARG A 223 -33.96 -7.10 2.89
N THR A 224 -33.68 -6.53 1.71
CA THR A 224 -34.17 -5.22 1.33
C THR A 224 -34.73 -5.21 -0.09
N ALA A 225 -35.84 -4.49 -0.28
CA ALA A 225 -36.43 -4.19 -1.59
C ALA A 225 -35.90 -2.85 -2.16
N LYS A 226 -35.09 -2.11 -1.39
CA LYS A 226 -34.55 -0.82 -1.83
C LYS A 226 -33.51 -1.05 -2.90
N ASP A 227 -33.47 -0.17 -3.91
CA ASP A 227 -32.47 -0.19 -4.96
C ASP A 227 -31.12 0.34 -4.46
N PHE A 228 -30.05 -0.34 -4.84
CA PHE A 228 -28.67 0.03 -4.55
C PHE A 228 -27.73 -0.56 -5.59
N LYS A 229 -26.47 -0.14 -5.60
CA LYS A 229 -25.45 -0.65 -6.52
C LYS A 229 -24.12 -0.83 -5.78
N VAL A 230 -23.43 -1.93 -6.06
CA VAL A 230 -22.06 -2.21 -5.57
C VAL A 230 -21.15 -2.36 -6.76
N VAL A 231 -20.15 -1.49 -6.85
CA VAL A 231 -19.18 -1.46 -7.96
C VAL A 231 -17.88 -2.11 -7.51
N LEU A 232 -17.43 -3.09 -8.29
CA LEU A 232 -16.20 -3.86 -8.05
C LEU A 232 -15.26 -3.71 -9.24
N THR A 233 -14.00 -3.36 -8.99
CA THR A 233 -12.99 -3.10 -10.05
C THR A 233 -12.29 -4.38 -10.56
N ILE A 234 -13.08 -5.42 -10.80
CA ILE A 234 -12.67 -6.66 -11.45
C ILE A 234 -13.73 -7.06 -12.48
N ASP A 235 -13.33 -7.77 -13.54
CA ASP A 235 -14.26 -8.32 -14.55
C ASP A 235 -14.04 -9.82 -14.84
N GLY A 236 -13.07 -10.42 -14.14
CA GLY A 236 -12.72 -11.83 -14.29
C GLY A 236 -11.57 -12.10 -15.24
N THR A 237 -11.00 -11.08 -15.89
CA THR A 237 -9.88 -11.24 -16.82
C THR A 237 -8.51 -11.09 -16.14
N GLU A 238 -8.44 -10.48 -14.95
CA GLU A 238 -7.19 -10.05 -14.32
C GLU A 238 -6.40 -11.19 -13.67
N SER A 239 -7.10 -12.21 -13.18
CA SER A 239 -6.47 -13.34 -12.46
C SER A 239 -7.42 -14.52 -12.29
N LYS A 240 -6.86 -15.70 -11.96
CA LYS A 240 -7.68 -16.87 -11.60
C LYS A 240 -8.66 -16.59 -10.45
N TYR A 241 -8.30 -15.71 -9.53
CA TYR A 241 -9.16 -15.33 -8.42
C TYR A 241 -10.34 -14.47 -8.90
N SER A 242 -10.09 -13.42 -9.70
CA SER A 242 -11.19 -12.62 -10.26
C SER A 242 -12.09 -13.43 -11.19
N THR A 243 -11.52 -14.34 -12.02
CA THR A 243 -12.32 -15.26 -12.85
C THR A 243 -13.26 -16.10 -11.98
N TRP A 244 -12.78 -16.61 -10.85
CA TRP A 244 -13.58 -17.38 -9.92
C TRP A 244 -14.68 -16.53 -9.28
N VAL A 245 -14.36 -15.31 -8.78
CA VAL A 245 -15.35 -14.39 -8.21
C VAL A 245 -16.40 -14.01 -9.23
N TYR A 246 -15.97 -13.56 -10.43
CA TYR A 246 -16.87 -13.13 -11.48
C TYR A 246 -17.82 -14.26 -11.90
N ASN A 247 -17.33 -15.43 -12.22
CA ASN A 247 -18.17 -16.55 -12.65
C ASN A 247 -19.17 -17.00 -11.59
N ARG A 248 -18.82 -16.87 -10.30
CA ARG A 248 -19.68 -17.24 -9.20
C ARG A 248 -20.77 -16.20 -8.94
N TYR A 249 -20.48 -14.90 -9.13
CA TYR A 249 -21.35 -13.82 -8.65
C TYR A 249 -21.88 -12.88 -9.74
N LYS A 250 -21.52 -13.08 -11.04
CA LYS A 250 -21.97 -12.23 -12.15
C LYS A 250 -23.50 -12.18 -12.34
N HIS A 251 -24.23 -13.14 -11.78
CA HIS A 251 -25.69 -13.18 -11.81
C HIS A 251 -26.36 -12.50 -10.60
N VAL A 252 -25.56 -12.08 -9.61
CA VAL A 252 -26.06 -11.45 -8.39
C VAL A 252 -26.49 -10.03 -8.71
N ARG A 253 -27.78 -9.72 -8.48
CA ARG A 253 -28.31 -8.37 -8.68
C ARG A 253 -27.56 -7.36 -7.83
N HIS A 254 -27.51 -6.12 -8.29
CA HIS A 254 -26.88 -4.98 -7.64
C HIS A 254 -25.33 -5.00 -7.61
N ILE A 255 -24.67 -6.00 -8.21
CA ILE A 255 -23.21 -5.99 -8.42
C ILE A 255 -22.89 -5.56 -9.85
N GLU A 256 -22.04 -4.54 -9.97
CA GLU A 256 -21.45 -4.11 -11.23
C GLU A 256 -19.95 -4.45 -11.21
N PHE A 257 -19.49 -5.18 -12.23
CA PHE A 257 -18.11 -5.54 -12.45
C PHE A 257 -17.53 -4.66 -13.56
N THR A 258 -16.60 -3.76 -13.24
CA THR A 258 -16.09 -2.77 -14.19
C THR A 258 -14.76 -3.16 -14.83
N GLY A 259 -14.03 -4.11 -14.25
CA GLY A 259 -12.62 -4.31 -14.57
C GLY A 259 -11.74 -3.20 -13.98
N LEU A 260 -10.47 -3.16 -14.42
CA LEU A 260 -9.51 -2.17 -13.97
C LEU A 260 -9.87 -0.78 -14.50
N LEU A 261 -9.86 0.20 -13.63
CA LEU A 261 -10.14 1.61 -13.92
C LEU A 261 -8.84 2.41 -14.01
N ASP A 262 -8.80 3.37 -14.92
CA ASP A 262 -7.74 4.37 -14.94
C ASP A 262 -7.94 5.44 -13.85
N LYS A 263 -6.96 6.33 -13.69
CA LYS A 263 -6.99 7.36 -12.63
C LYS A 263 -8.17 8.33 -12.77
N LYS A 264 -8.59 8.64 -14.00
CA LYS A 264 -9.72 9.55 -14.27
C LYS A 264 -11.03 8.87 -13.87
N GLN A 265 -11.23 7.65 -14.36
CA GLN A 265 -12.39 6.82 -14.01
C GLN A 265 -12.48 6.58 -12.49
N MET A 266 -11.36 6.29 -11.83
CA MET A 266 -11.30 6.14 -10.37
C MET A 266 -11.84 7.38 -9.65
N ASN A 267 -11.42 8.58 -10.07
CA ASN A 267 -11.90 9.84 -9.47
C ASN A 267 -13.41 10.06 -9.72
N GLU A 268 -13.92 9.71 -10.91
CA GLU A 268 -15.34 9.78 -11.24
C GLU A 268 -16.16 8.83 -10.37
N TYR A 269 -15.71 7.59 -10.18
CA TYR A 269 -16.37 6.64 -9.28
C TYR A 269 -16.33 7.09 -7.82
N TYR A 270 -15.18 7.59 -7.32
CA TYR A 270 -15.12 8.15 -5.96
C TYR A 270 -16.13 9.30 -5.77
N ALA A 271 -16.24 10.21 -6.75
CA ALA A 271 -17.19 11.33 -6.67
C ALA A 271 -18.66 10.88 -6.67
N ALA A 272 -18.98 9.78 -7.36
CA ALA A 272 -20.33 9.22 -7.45
C ALA A 272 -20.69 8.25 -6.30
N THR A 273 -19.73 7.84 -5.48
CA THR A 273 -19.89 6.83 -4.43
C THR A 273 -20.48 7.44 -3.17
N ASP A 274 -21.53 6.83 -2.59
CA ASP A 274 -22.08 7.23 -1.30
C ASP A 274 -21.31 6.60 -0.13
N CYS A 275 -20.84 5.36 -0.28
CA CYS A 275 -20.12 4.63 0.77
C CYS A 275 -18.98 3.79 0.19
N LEU A 276 -17.78 3.94 0.74
CA LEU A 276 -16.63 3.09 0.38
C LEU A 276 -16.74 1.75 1.11
N LEU A 277 -16.50 0.65 0.39
CA LEU A 277 -16.23 -0.67 0.97
C LEU A 277 -14.75 -0.97 0.87
N PHE A 278 -14.13 -1.44 1.97
CA PHE A 278 -12.73 -1.86 1.91
C PHE A 278 -12.47 -3.09 2.81
N PRO A 279 -12.78 -4.30 2.30
CA PRO A 279 -12.77 -5.55 3.06
C PRO A 279 -11.40 -6.25 3.08
N SER A 280 -10.33 -5.59 2.64
CA SER A 280 -8.99 -6.19 2.51
C SER A 280 -8.49 -6.75 3.84
N ARG A 281 -7.98 -7.98 3.81
CA ARG A 281 -7.40 -8.63 4.99
C ARG A 281 -5.99 -8.15 5.29
N LEU A 282 -5.34 -7.55 4.30
CA LEU A 282 -3.95 -7.12 4.39
C LEU A 282 -3.70 -5.94 3.45
N GLU A 283 -3.09 -4.90 3.99
CA GLU A 283 -2.56 -3.73 3.27
C GLU A 283 -1.32 -3.22 3.98
N THR A 284 -0.55 -2.40 3.28
CA THR A 284 0.51 -1.62 3.91
C THR A 284 -0.02 -0.27 4.38
N TRP A 285 -0.86 0.37 3.54
CA TRP A 285 -1.51 1.64 3.85
C TRP A 285 -3.03 1.58 3.69
N GLY A 286 -3.52 1.17 2.51
CA GLY A 286 -4.93 1.27 2.14
C GLY A 286 -5.25 2.59 1.46
N LEU A 287 -4.49 2.96 0.42
CA LEU A 287 -4.63 4.23 -0.32
C LEU A 287 -6.08 4.60 -0.65
N PRO A 288 -6.96 3.69 -1.12
CA PRO A 288 -8.36 4.03 -1.40
C PRO A 288 -9.11 4.61 -0.20
N ILE A 289 -8.78 4.22 1.03
CA ILE A 289 -9.39 4.78 2.24
C ILE A 289 -9.02 6.26 2.36
N SER A 290 -7.72 6.59 2.27
CA SER A 290 -7.24 7.97 2.36
C SER A 290 -7.69 8.81 1.17
N GLU A 291 -7.74 8.24 -0.04
CA GLU A 291 -8.24 8.93 -1.23
C GLU A 291 -9.73 9.28 -1.10
N PHE A 292 -10.53 8.37 -0.55
CA PHE A 292 -11.95 8.59 -0.36
C PHE A 292 -12.28 9.49 0.84
N ALA A 293 -11.42 9.57 1.85
CA ALA A 293 -11.59 10.40 3.04
C ALA A 293 -11.89 11.87 2.72
N ARG A 294 -11.34 12.39 1.61
CA ARG A 294 -11.58 13.77 1.12
C ARG A 294 -13.05 14.08 0.81
N TYR A 295 -13.86 13.05 0.55
CA TYR A 295 -15.28 13.23 0.25
C TYR A 295 -16.14 13.30 1.51
N ALA A 296 -15.58 13.07 2.70
CA ALA A 296 -16.28 13.05 4.00
C ALA A 296 -17.55 12.18 4.01
N ARG A 297 -17.55 11.08 3.25
CA ARG A 297 -18.67 10.14 3.13
C ARG A 297 -18.42 8.89 3.97
N PRO A 298 -19.48 8.10 4.28
CA PRO A 298 -19.38 6.87 5.06
C PRO A 298 -18.43 5.84 4.44
N MET A 299 -17.79 5.04 5.30
CA MET A 299 -16.94 3.91 4.90
C MET A 299 -17.26 2.68 5.73
N ILE A 300 -17.22 1.50 5.11
CA ILE A 300 -17.30 0.20 5.79
C ILE A 300 -15.98 -0.53 5.52
N LEU A 301 -15.17 -0.69 6.56
CA LEU A 301 -13.78 -1.14 6.45
C LEU A 301 -13.57 -2.46 7.20
N ALA A 302 -12.63 -3.27 6.72
CA ALA A 302 -12.14 -4.40 7.49
C ALA A 302 -11.57 -3.93 8.83
N ASP A 303 -11.90 -4.60 9.93
CA ASP A 303 -11.33 -4.32 11.25
C ASP A 303 -9.89 -4.82 11.30
N LYS A 304 -8.98 -3.97 10.85
CA LYS A 304 -7.53 -4.17 10.78
C LYS A 304 -6.80 -2.89 11.14
N ASP A 305 -5.61 -3.05 11.73
CA ASP A 305 -4.80 -1.91 12.17
C ASP A 305 -4.52 -0.92 11.06
N TYR A 306 -4.18 -1.40 9.85
CA TYR A 306 -3.95 -0.54 8.70
C TYR A 306 -5.16 0.34 8.35
N ALA A 307 -6.38 -0.23 8.47
CA ALA A 307 -7.60 0.48 8.10
C ALA A 307 -7.96 1.54 9.14
N ARG A 308 -7.71 1.26 10.42
CA ARG A 308 -7.88 2.23 11.51
C ARG A 308 -6.94 3.41 11.36
N GLU A 309 -5.66 3.16 11.05
CA GLU A 309 -4.68 4.23 10.79
C GLU A 309 -5.00 5.01 9.50
N ALA A 310 -5.38 4.32 8.41
CA ALA A 310 -5.70 5.00 7.15
C ALA A 310 -7.00 5.83 7.20
N ALA A 311 -7.92 5.48 8.10
CA ALA A 311 -9.20 6.17 8.29
C ALA A 311 -9.17 7.20 9.43
N GLU A 312 -8.01 7.48 10.04
CA GLU A 312 -7.92 8.42 11.17
C GLU A 312 -8.51 9.79 10.81
N GLY A 313 -9.30 10.35 11.74
CA GLY A 313 -9.99 11.62 11.56
C GLY A 313 -11.24 11.55 10.70
N CYS A 314 -11.56 10.43 10.05
CA CYS A 314 -12.82 10.26 9.32
C CYS A 314 -14.00 10.20 10.29
N ALA A 315 -15.07 10.92 9.96
CA ALA A 315 -16.20 11.12 10.87
C ALA A 315 -17.15 9.92 10.93
N ARG A 316 -17.23 9.08 9.89
CA ARG A 316 -18.22 8.01 9.77
C ARG A 316 -17.62 6.75 9.18
N VAL A 317 -17.17 5.89 10.07
CA VAL A 317 -16.54 4.61 9.69
C VAL A 317 -17.17 3.49 10.50
N ALA A 318 -17.60 2.44 9.83
CA ALA A 318 -18.01 1.18 10.44
C ALA A 318 -16.94 0.12 10.17
N PHE A 319 -16.57 -0.63 11.20
CA PHE A 319 -15.62 -1.73 11.06
C PHE A 319 -16.32 -3.08 11.16
N PHE A 320 -15.84 -4.06 10.41
CA PHE A 320 -16.33 -5.43 10.45
C PHE A 320 -15.20 -6.45 10.34
N THR A 321 -15.38 -7.62 10.94
CA THR A 321 -14.44 -8.74 10.77
C THR A 321 -14.40 -9.16 9.30
N PRO A 322 -13.24 -9.21 8.63
CA PRO A 322 -13.14 -9.40 7.16
C PRO A 322 -13.82 -10.66 6.62
N ASP A 323 -14.12 -11.63 7.47
CA ASP A 323 -14.70 -12.92 7.11
C ASP A 323 -16.18 -13.05 7.49
N ASP A 324 -16.81 -11.94 7.87
CA ASP A 324 -18.22 -11.91 8.28
C ASP A 324 -19.09 -11.17 7.24
N PRO A 325 -19.63 -11.88 6.21
CA PRO A 325 -20.51 -11.30 5.22
C PRO A 325 -21.88 -10.88 5.81
N ASN A 326 -22.32 -11.51 6.92
CA ASN A 326 -23.56 -11.13 7.59
C ASN A 326 -23.45 -9.75 8.24
N ARG A 327 -22.34 -9.49 8.95
CA ARG A 327 -22.09 -8.18 9.54
C ARG A 327 -21.91 -7.11 8.46
N LEU A 328 -21.17 -7.40 7.39
CA LEU A 328 -21.05 -6.49 6.25
C LEU A 328 -22.41 -6.17 5.63
N SER A 329 -23.25 -7.19 5.37
CA SER A 329 -24.60 -7.03 4.85
C SER A 329 -25.47 -6.15 5.75
N SER A 330 -25.42 -6.35 7.08
CA SER A 330 -26.17 -5.54 8.04
C SER A 330 -25.72 -4.08 8.06
N LEU A 331 -24.41 -3.80 8.00
CA LEU A 331 -23.87 -2.43 7.91
C LEU A 331 -24.27 -1.74 6.60
N MET A 332 -24.26 -2.48 5.49
CA MET A 332 -24.73 -1.96 4.19
C MET A 332 -26.23 -1.66 4.25
N GLN A 333 -27.04 -2.54 4.85
CA GLN A 333 -28.47 -2.33 5.03
C GLN A 333 -28.75 -1.06 5.84
N ASN A 334 -28.08 -0.89 6.98
CA ASN A 334 -28.19 0.30 7.82
C ASN A 334 -27.88 1.58 7.01
N ALA A 335 -26.78 1.56 6.23
CA ALA A 335 -26.41 2.69 5.37
C ALA A 335 -27.46 2.98 4.28
N ILE A 336 -28.08 1.96 3.67
CA ILE A 336 -29.17 2.08 2.69
C ILE A 336 -30.43 2.66 3.34
N GLU A 337 -30.69 2.34 4.59
CA GLU A 337 -31.83 2.84 5.36
C GLU A 337 -31.60 4.25 5.93
N GLY A 338 -30.34 4.72 5.93
CA GLY A 338 -29.94 6.01 6.50
C GLY A 338 -29.69 5.93 8.02
N ASP A 339 -29.56 4.71 8.56
CA ASP A 339 -29.20 4.47 9.96
C ASP A 339 -27.66 4.34 10.07
N PHE A 340 -27.02 5.35 10.65
CA PHE A 340 -25.58 5.41 10.80
C PHE A 340 -25.11 5.23 12.26
N LYS A 341 -25.91 4.59 13.12
CA LYS A 341 -25.58 4.38 14.55
C LYS A 341 -24.29 3.56 14.75
N ASP A 342 -23.99 2.63 13.83
CA ASP A 342 -22.78 1.80 13.85
C ASP A 342 -21.56 2.51 13.23
N PHE A 343 -21.74 3.70 12.66
CA PHE A 343 -20.67 4.48 12.04
C PHE A 343 -20.19 5.55 13.01
N THR A 344 -18.95 5.40 13.46
CA THR A 344 -18.34 6.26 14.47
C THR A 344 -17.14 7.03 13.92
N PRO A 345 -16.82 8.19 14.50
CA PRO A 345 -15.56 8.86 14.19
C PRO A 345 -14.36 7.99 14.57
N VAL A 346 -13.33 8.01 13.73
CA VAL A 346 -12.05 7.38 14.02
C VAL A 346 -11.11 8.42 14.60
N CYS A 347 -10.69 8.21 15.86
CA CYS A 347 -9.74 9.12 16.51
C CYS A 347 -8.42 9.17 15.75
N ARG A 348 -7.75 10.32 15.81
CA ARG A 348 -6.38 10.44 15.31
C ARG A 348 -5.46 9.58 16.16
N ILE A 349 -4.60 8.82 15.52
CA ILE A 349 -3.61 7.95 16.16
C ILE A 349 -2.28 8.70 16.14
N PRO A 350 -1.66 8.96 17.31
CA PRO A 350 -0.34 9.58 17.35
C PRO A 350 0.66 8.76 16.52
N ILE A 351 1.42 9.46 15.68
CA ILE A 351 2.46 8.81 14.89
C ILE A 351 3.64 8.56 15.82
N GLN A 352 4.17 7.34 15.77
CA GLN A 352 5.30 6.95 16.60
C GLN A 352 6.62 7.51 16.03
N GLU A 353 7.40 8.16 16.91
CA GLU A 353 8.74 8.62 16.56
C GLU A 353 9.74 7.44 16.42
N PRO A 354 10.77 7.58 15.57
CA PRO A 354 11.00 8.72 14.67
C PRO A 354 9.99 8.77 13.51
N TYR A 355 9.56 9.97 13.16
CA TYR A 355 8.58 10.25 12.13
C TYR A 355 9.09 11.30 11.15
N ALA A 356 8.83 11.07 9.85
CA ALA A 356 9.12 12.04 8.79
C ALA A 356 7.82 12.44 8.06
N LYS A 357 7.49 13.72 8.06
CA LYS A 357 6.28 14.27 7.41
C LYS A 357 6.40 14.32 5.89
N ASN A 358 7.63 14.41 5.40
CA ASN A 358 7.95 14.58 4.00
C ASN A 358 9.34 14.01 3.70
N TYR A 359 9.74 14.01 2.42
CA TYR A 359 11.05 13.52 2.02
C TYR A 359 12.21 14.36 2.58
N GLN A 360 12.03 15.65 2.83
CA GLN A 360 13.08 16.47 3.44
C GLN A 360 13.42 15.96 4.85
N GLU A 361 12.42 15.89 5.73
CA GLU A 361 12.62 15.35 7.09
C GLU A 361 13.15 13.90 7.07
N LEU A 362 12.68 13.09 6.10
CA LEU A 362 13.19 11.73 5.95
C LEU A 362 14.68 11.72 5.62
N PHE A 363 15.13 12.51 4.64
CA PHE A 363 16.54 12.55 4.28
C PHE A 363 17.40 13.23 5.37
N ASP A 364 16.86 14.21 6.11
CA ASP A 364 17.55 14.78 7.26
C ASP A 364 17.87 13.67 8.29
N ILE A 365 16.88 12.84 8.66
CA ILE A 365 17.08 11.71 9.57
C ILE A 365 18.09 10.67 9.01
N LEU A 366 18.01 10.35 7.71
CA LEU A 366 18.86 9.31 7.12
C LEU A 366 20.33 9.77 6.94
N LEU A 367 20.59 11.07 6.90
CA LEU A 367 21.91 11.64 6.63
C LEU A 367 22.63 12.14 7.90
N GLU A 368 21.89 12.32 9.02
CA GLU A 368 22.47 12.55 10.34
C GLU A 368 23.34 11.38 10.81
#